data_ea8e50b71c00c1d0d7060a7f38dee696
#
_entry.id   ea8e50b71c00c1d0d7060a7f38dee696
#
_cell.length_a   1.000
_cell.length_b   1.000
_cell.length_c   1.000
_cell.angle_alpha   90.00
_cell.angle_beta   90.00
_cell.angle_gamma   90.00
#
_symmetry.space_group_name_H-M   'P 1'
#
loop_
_entity.id
_entity.type
_entity.pdbx_description
1 polymer ?
#
loop_
_entity_poly.entity_id
_entity_poly.type
_entity_poly.pdbx_seq_one_letter_code
_entity_poly.pdbx_strand_id
1 'polypeptide(L)'
;MASLSGLGGLGGLGGLGGLGGLGGLGGLGGLGGLGGLGGLGAVGGLASLGLLNSGPLAEALISTRDGIVGTWTPGSIATVRSTEDETNMQHWEPWVRASVLDFELVSSLHFVIKLKGASDTMELEHLDTSLSPSPHTPLMKITRPSVANFMEQLVFLDRYADLRGDRATEIMTQTGGAVAFLGSIAYLSPSRTPYTLELLAAAIRLANFVEMRFKHALACRRANEYSPQVQPMILTPGHGSFPSGHATETFMSALVLLRLLQNSTISPYSVPADQASWALQLMRLASRVAMNRTVAGVHFPVDSAAGAVLGMTLGQYFVNRCTQVTSYNAWAFDGTAFPEPSGALPPPNDGDFYWDALFNFPNQIPTAYATLVGPQAGALPVASNLILQWLWDQAVAEWT
;
A
#
# COMPACT_ATOMS: atom_id res chain seq x y z
N MET A 1 -28.21 -34.23 -13.49
CA MET A 1 -26.77 -34.16 -13.27
C MET A 1 -26.31 -32.76 -13.71
N ALA A 2 -26.45 -31.79 -12.82
CA ALA A 2 -25.91 -30.44 -13.09
C ALA A 2 -24.40 -30.51 -12.87
N SER A 3 -23.64 -30.16 -13.91
CA SER A 3 -22.21 -30.33 -13.95
C SER A 3 -21.52 -29.55 -12.82
N LEU A 4 -20.75 -30.24 -12.02
CA LEU A 4 -19.76 -29.70 -11.07
C LEU A 4 -18.64 -28.86 -11.71
N SER A 5 -18.77 -28.48 -12.99
CA SER A 5 -17.86 -27.57 -13.69
C SER A 5 -17.93 -26.13 -13.17
N GLY A 6 -18.94 -25.77 -12.38
CA GLY A 6 -19.03 -24.47 -11.68
C GLY A 6 -18.16 -24.34 -10.42
N LEU A 7 -17.70 -25.45 -9.88
CA LEU A 7 -16.84 -25.48 -8.68
C LEU A 7 -15.34 -25.42 -9.01
N GLY A 8 -14.96 -25.63 -10.28
CA GLY A 8 -13.65 -25.24 -10.80
C GLY A 8 -13.40 -23.74 -10.67
N GLY A 9 -14.48 -22.93 -10.58
CA GLY A 9 -14.43 -21.53 -10.22
C GLY A 9 -14.03 -21.21 -8.77
N LEU A 10 -14.02 -22.18 -7.89
CA LEU A 10 -13.52 -22.01 -6.51
C LEU A 10 -12.05 -22.44 -6.34
N GLY A 11 -11.52 -23.26 -7.28
CA GLY A 11 -10.10 -23.30 -7.59
C GLY A 11 -9.61 -21.89 -7.98
N GLY A 12 -10.53 -21.07 -8.52
CA GLY A 12 -10.55 -19.66 -8.66
C GLY A 12 -10.56 -18.81 -7.39
N LEU A 13 -10.55 -19.36 -6.21
CA LEU A 13 -10.17 -18.57 -5.03
C LEU A 13 -8.67 -18.73 -4.68
N GLY A 14 -8.02 -19.79 -5.13
CA GLY A 14 -6.65 -19.81 -5.62
C GLY A 14 -6.48 -18.79 -6.75
N GLY A 15 -7.51 -18.53 -7.51
CA GLY A 15 -8.02 -17.57 -8.43
C GLY A 15 -8.50 -16.24 -7.88
N LEU A 16 -8.22 -15.83 -6.72
CA LEU A 16 -7.88 -14.43 -6.45
C LEU A 16 -6.56 -14.08 -7.15
N GLY A 17 -5.75 -15.06 -7.57
CA GLY A 17 -4.91 -15.03 -8.75
C GLY A 17 -5.69 -14.77 -10.06
N GLY A 18 -6.97 -15.10 -10.17
CA GLY A 18 -7.85 -14.84 -11.29
C GLY A 18 -8.51 -13.47 -11.29
N LEU A 19 -8.48 -12.73 -10.18
CA LEU A 19 -8.69 -11.29 -10.17
C LEU A 19 -7.48 -10.54 -10.75
N GLY A 20 -6.33 -11.19 -10.97
CA GLY A 20 -5.31 -10.77 -11.93
C GLY A 20 -5.82 -10.77 -13.37
N GLY A 21 -6.92 -11.48 -13.67
CA GLY A 21 -7.64 -11.44 -14.96
C GLY A 21 -8.62 -10.27 -15.07
N LEU A 22 -8.98 -9.59 -14.00
CA LEU A 22 -9.56 -8.28 -14.02
C LEU A 22 -8.43 -7.25 -14.10
N GLY A 23 -7.61 -7.34 -15.16
CA GLY A 23 -6.51 -6.43 -15.49
C GLY A 23 -6.91 -4.95 -15.64
N GLY A 24 -8.15 -4.60 -15.25
CA GLY A 24 -8.63 -3.25 -15.05
C GLY A 24 -8.46 -2.73 -13.63
N LEU A 25 -8.05 -3.59 -12.70
CA LEU A 25 -7.73 -3.19 -11.34
C LEU A 25 -6.20 -3.11 -11.22
N GLY A 26 -5.57 -2.20 -11.99
CA GLY A 26 -4.13 -1.95 -11.97
C GLY A 26 -3.59 -1.60 -10.58
N GLY A 27 -4.47 -1.20 -9.65
CA GLY A 27 -4.15 -1.07 -8.24
C GLY A 27 -4.28 -2.38 -7.45
N LEU A 28 -5.03 -3.37 -7.97
CA LEU A 28 -4.99 -4.74 -7.50
C LEU A 28 -3.80 -5.51 -8.11
N GLY A 29 -3.00 -4.89 -8.98
CA GLY A 29 -1.65 -5.33 -9.31
C GLY A 29 -0.77 -5.39 -8.05
N GLY A 30 -0.99 -4.49 -7.06
CA GLY A 30 -0.47 -4.65 -5.69
C GLY A 30 -1.05 -5.89 -5.00
N LEU A 31 -2.29 -6.27 -5.27
CA LEU A 31 -2.90 -7.54 -4.86
C LEU A 31 -2.46 -8.73 -5.72
N GLY A 32 -1.87 -8.50 -6.91
CA GLY A 32 -1.12 -9.51 -7.67
C GLY A 32 0.20 -9.86 -6.97
N GLY A 33 0.81 -8.90 -6.28
CA GLY A 33 1.85 -9.14 -5.27
C GLY A 33 1.29 -9.91 -4.05
N LEU A 34 0.00 -9.74 -3.74
CA LEU A 34 -0.79 -10.58 -2.83
C LEU A 34 -1.22 -11.89 -3.47
N GLY A 35 -1.13 -12.07 -4.79
CA GLY A 35 -1.09 -13.37 -5.47
C GLY A 35 0.18 -14.15 -5.06
N GLY A 36 1.28 -13.44 -4.79
CA GLY A 36 2.43 -13.94 -4.05
C GLY A 36 2.11 -14.16 -2.56
N LEU A 37 1.12 -13.43 -1.99
CA LEU A 37 0.54 -13.64 -0.66
C LEU A 37 -0.70 -14.57 -0.71
N GLY A 38 -1.27 -14.85 -1.87
CA GLY A 38 -2.02 -16.05 -2.20
C GLY A 38 -1.11 -17.27 -2.07
N GLY A 39 0.20 -17.07 -2.24
CA GLY A 39 1.26 -17.89 -1.71
C GLY A 39 1.36 -17.88 -0.17
N LEU A 40 0.76 -16.94 0.57
CA LEU A 40 0.50 -17.09 2.02
C LEU A 40 -0.67 -18.05 2.28
N GLY A 41 -1.61 -18.21 1.36
CA GLY A 41 -2.47 -19.40 1.28
C GLY A 41 -1.65 -20.67 1.03
N ALA A 42 -0.51 -20.58 0.38
CA ALA A 42 0.48 -21.63 0.24
C ALA A 42 1.50 -21.70 1.40
N VAL A 43 1.52 -20.71 2.29
CA VAL A 43 2.21 -20.81 3.57
C VAL A 43 1.53 -21.91 4.38
N GLY A 44 2.19 -23.01 4.43
CA GLY A 44 1.74 -24.17 5.15
C GLY A 44 0.96 -25.19 4.32
N GLY A 45 1.17 -25.28 3.02
CA GLY A 45 0.55 -26.35 2.23
C GLY A 45 -0.97 -26.24 2.13
N LEU A 46 -1.52 -25.04 2.34
CA LEU A 46 -2.95 -24.74 2.21
C LEU A 46 -3.44 -24.77 0.75
N ALA A 47 -2.54 -24.76 -0.24
CA ALA A 47 -2.87 -25.28 -1.59
C ALA A 47 -3.34 -26.74 -1.53
N SER A 48 -2.92 -27.51 -0.52
CA SER A 48 -3.45 -28.83 -0.21
C SER A 48 -4.79 -28.77 0.52
N LEU A 49 -5.20 -27.67 1.15
CA LEU A 49 -6.54 -27.49 1.71
C LEU A 49 -7.63 -27.37 0.64
N GLY A 50 -7.30 -26.98 -0.59
CA GLY A 50 -8.18 -27.14 -1.74
C GLY A 50 -8.56 -28.61 -1.98
N LEU A 51 -7.69 -29.55 -1.62
CA LEU A 51 -7.98 -30.97 -1.60
C LEU A 51 -8.84 -31.38 -0.39
N LEU A 52 -8.78 -30.63 0.73
CA LEU A 52 -9.57 -30.88 1.92
C LEU A 52 -11.08 -30.65 1.71
N ASN A 53 -11.46 -29.88 0.70
CA ASN A 53 -12.85 -29.64 0.32
C ASN A 53 -13.28 -30.45 -0.91
N SER A 54 -12.53 -31.47 -1.28
CA SER A 54 -12.96 -32.39 -2.36
C SER A 54 -14.09 -33.32 -1.90
N GLY A 55 -15.02 -33.63 -2.80
CA GLY A 55 -16.09 -34.56 -2.52
C GLY A 55 -15.58 -35.91 -1.94
N PRO A 56 -14.55 -36.55 -2.55
CA PRO A 56 -13.97 -37.79 -2.01
C PRO A 56 -13.43 -37.66 -0.59
N LEU A 57 -12.81 -36.53 -0.24
CA LEU A 57 -12.33 -36.31 1.12
C LEU A 57 -13.47 -36.12 2.10
N ALA A 58 -14.51 -35.38 1.74
CA ALA A 58 -15.69 -35.20 2.59
C ALA A 58 -16.38 -36.55 2.89
N GLU A 59 -16.55 -37.40 1.87
CA GLU A 59 -17.09 -38.74 2.03
C GLU A 59 -16.20 -39.62 2.93
N ALA A 60 -14.88 -39.57 2.75
CA ALA A 60 -13.93 -40.29 3.59
C ALA A 60 -13.98 -39.83 5.04
N LEU A 61 -14.09 -38.51 5.29
CA LEU A 61 -14.22 -37.95 6.64
C LEU A 61 -15.52 -38.35 7.32
N ILE A 62 -16.64 -38.39 6.59
CA ILE A 62 -17.93 -38.92 7.11
C ILE A 62 -17.76 -40.38 7.50
N SER A 63 -17.26 -41.22 6.62
CA SER A 63 -17.03 -42.65 6.86
C SER A 63 -16.06 -42.86 8.04
N THR A 64 -14.98 -42.11 8.12
CA THR A 64 -14.02 -42.18 9.22
C THR A 64 -14.68 -41.80 10.54
N ARG A 65 -15.46 -40.71 10.57
CA ARG A 65 -16.19 -40.31 11.76
C ARG A 65 -17.14 -41.41 12.25
N ASP A 66 -17.91 -41.97 11.35
CA ASP A 66 -18.87 -43.03 11.71
C ASP A 66 -18.16 -44.28 12.24
N GLY A 67 -16.96 -44.58 11.76
CA GLY A 67 -16.13 -45.70 12.22
C GLY A 67 -15.49 -45.52 13.59
N ILE A 68 -15.21 -44.27 14.01
CA ILE A 68 -14.41 -43.98 15.21
C ILE A 68 -15.14 -43.21 16.32
N VAL A 69 -16.26 -42.55 16.05
CA VAL A 69 -16.90 -41.68 17.05
C VAL A 69 -17.52 -42.45 18.23
N GLY A 70 -18.00 -43.67 17.99
CA GLY A 70 -18.63 -44.47 19.00
C GLY A 70 -19.89 -43.82 19.58
N THR A 71 -20.12 -44.05 20.87
CA THR A 71 -21.22 -43.38 21.58
C THR A 71 -20.87 -41.94 21.86
N TRP A 72 -21.74 -41.01 21.42
CA TRP A 72 -21.55 -39.58 21.65
C TRP A 72 -21.58 -39.27 23.15
N THR A 73 -20.49 -38.69 23.66
CA THR A 73 -20.41 -38.16 25.01
C THR A 73 -20.11 -36.68 24.93
N PRO A 74 -21.00 -35.81 25.43
CA PRO A 74 -20.71 -34.38 25.49
C PRO A 74 -19.42 -34.11 26.26
N GLY A 75 -18.52 -33.37 25.69
CA GLY A 75 -17.29 -32.92 26.36
C GLY A 75 -17.57 -31.83 27.42
N SER A 76 -16.51 -31.42 28.09
CA SER A 76 -16.56 -30.25 28.96
C SER A 76 -16.95 -29.01 28.18
N ILE A 77 -17.68 -28.09 28.83
CA ILE A 77 -18.03 -26.81 28.22
C ILE A 77 -16.73 -26.03 27.94
N ALA A 78 -16.51 -25.71 26.69
CA ALA A 78 -15.40 -24.82 26.32
C ALA A 78 -15.66 -23.41 26.86
N THR A 79 -14.62 -22.72 27.30
CA THR A 79 -14.70 -21.30 27.65
C THR A 79 -14.94 -20.49 26.37
N VAL A 80 -15.85 -19.54 26.46
CA VAL A 80 -16.05 -18.56 25.38
C VAL A 80 -14.87 -17.60 25.37
N ARG A 81 -14.39 -17.26 24.20
CA ARG A 81 -13.34 -16.23 24.04
C ARG A 81 -13.89 -14.85 24.42
N SER A 82 -13.03 -13.98 24.93
CA SER A 82 -13.41 -12.60 25.25
C SER A 82 -13.83 -11.88 23.96
N THR A 83 -14.88 -11.06 24.07
CA THR A 83 -15.32 -10.18 22.99
C THR A 83 -14.34 -9.00 22.84
N GLU A 84 -14.15 -8.53 21.61
CA GLU A 84 -13.25 -7.38 21.28
C GLU A 84 -11.79 -7.60 21.75
N ASP A 85 -11.38 -8.83 21.97
CA ASP A 85 -10.01 -9.18 22.36
C ASP A 85 -9.15 -9.35 21.09
N GLU A 86 -8.13 -8.51 20.96
CA GLU A 86 -7.22 -8.51 19.82
C GLU A 86 -6.48 -9.83 19.63
N THR A 87 -6.30 -10.62 20.72
CA THR A 87 -5.63 -11.93 20.63
C THR A 87 -6.47 -12.97 19.88
N ASN A 88 -7.76 -12.71 19.67
CA ASN A 88 -8.58 -13.57 18.81
C ASN A 88 -8.06 -13.62 17.37
N MET A 89 -7.35 -12.59 16.92
CA MET A 89 -6.76 -12.50 15.58
C MET A 89 -5.79 -13.64 15.28
N GLN A 90 -5.10 -14.19 16.27
CA GLN A 90 -4.17 -15.33 16.10
C GLN A 90 -4.85 -16.61 15.63
N HIS A 91 -6.16 -16.74 15.85
CA HIS A 91 -6.94 -17.94 15.52
C HIS A 91 -7.61 -17.85 14.15
N TRP A 92 -7.50 -16.73 13.46
CA TRP A 92 -8.17 -16.46 12.19
C TRP A 92 -7.22 -16.60 11.01
N GLU A 93 -7.78 -16.99 9.89
CA GLU A 93 -7.03 -17.05 8.64
C GLU A 93 -6.57 -15.64 8.21
N PRO A 94 -5.43 -15.52 7.51
CA PRO A 94 -4.88 -14.22 7.09
C PRO A 94 -5.87 -13.35 6.32
N TRP A 95 -6.72 -13.92 5.47
CA TRP A 95 -7.71 -13.17 4.71
C TRP A 95 -8.85 -12.61 5.58
N VAL A 96 -9.20 -13.30 6.68
CA VAL A 96 -10.17 -12.80 7.67
C VAL A 96 -9.57 -11.64 8.45
N ARG A 97 -8.32 -11.79 8.92
CA ARG A 97 -7.58 -10.71 9.55
C ARG A 97 -7.49 -9.49 8.64
N ALA A 98 -7.17 -9.69 7.35
CA ALA A 98 -7.10 -8.62 6.37
C ALA A 98 -8.41 -7.82 6.28
N SER A 99 -9.56 -8.51 6.30
CA SER A 99 -10.87 -7.85 6.22
C SER A 99 -11.15 -6.98 7.45
N VAL A 100 -10.78 -7.46 8.65
CA VAL A 100 -10.94 -6.69 9.89
C VAL A 100 -9.99 -5.49 9.91
N LEU A 101 -8.72 -5.68 9.58
CA LEU A 101 -7.72 -4.61 9.51
C LEU A 101 -8.11 -3.53 8.52
N ASP A 102 -8.62 -3.90 7.34
CA ASP A 102 -9.06 -2.96 6.33
C ASP A 102 -10.23 -2.12 6.81
N PHE A 103 -11.19 -2.75 7.51
CA PHE A 103 -12.32 -2.03 8.11
C PHE A 103 -11.85 -1.01 9.15
N GLU A 104 -10.96 -1.42 10.07
CA GLU A 104 -10.40 -0.53 11.11
C GLU A 104 -9.64 0.67 10.52
N LEU A 105 -8.97 0.47 9.40
CA LEU A 105 -8.22 1.52 8.73
C LEU A 105 -9.14 2.48 7.96
N VAL A 106 -10.07 1.94 7.17
CA VAL A 106 -10.88 2.74 6.24
C VAL A 106 -12.04 3.45 6.93
N SER A 107 -12.66 2.82 7.95
CA SER A 107 -13.79 3.41 8.69
C SER A 107 -13.44 4.71 9.41
N SER A 108 -12.15 4.93 9.70
CA SER A 108 -11.63 6.14 10.34
C SER A 108 -11.18 7.22 9.35
N LEU A 109 -11.48 7.08 8.06
CA LEU A 109 -11.08 8.04 7.04
C LEU A 109 -12.28 8.80 6.47
N HIS A 110 -12.11 10.10 6.32
CA HIS A 110 -13.07 10.99 5.72
C HIS A 110 -12.44 11.81 4.60
N PHE A 111 -13.19 12.02 3.50
CA PHE A 111 -12.70 12.72 2.33
C PHE A 111 -13.56 13.93 2.03
N VAL A 112 -12.91 15.09 1.90
CA VAL A 112 -13.56 16.36 1.58
C VAL A 112 -13.07 16.88 0.23
N ILE A 113 -13.99 17.15 -0.68
CA ILE A 113 -13.69 17.73 -1.99
C ILE A 113 -14.00 19.21 -1.94
N LYS A 114 -13.03 20.04 -2.29
CA LYS A 114 -13.20 21.50 -2.43
C LYS A 114 -13.01 21.88 -3.89
N LEU A 115 -14.13 22.07 -4.59
CA LEU A 115 -14.11 22.47 -6.00
C LEU A 115 -13.92 23.98 -6.10
N LYS A 116 -12.81 24.41 -6.70
CA LYS A 116 -12.49 25.82 -6.96
C LYS A 116 -12.14 26.06 -8.45
N GLY A 117 -12.76 25.33 -9.34
CA GLY A 117 -12.51 25.43 -10.77
C GLY A 117 -11.15 24.84 -11.17
N ALA A 118 -10.20 25.68 -11.58
CA ALA A 118 -8.89 25.20 -12.03
C ALA A 118 -7.99 24.64 -10.91
N SER A 119 -8.34 24.89 -9.64
CA SER A 119 -7.55 24.51 -8.46
C SER A 119 -8.32 23.57 -7.55
N ASP A 120 -8.93 22.52 -8.13
CA ASP A 120 -9.67 21.53 -7.36
C ASP A 120 -8.76 20.83 -6.38
N THR A 121 -9.22 20.75 -5.13
CA THR A 121 -8.47 20.22 -4.01
C THR A 121 -9.28 19.13 -3.32
N MET A 122 -8.59 18.06 -2.93
CA MET A 122 -9.15 17.03 -2.08
C MET A 122 -8.37 16.93 -0.78
N GLU A 123 -9.11 16.83 0.31
CA GLU A 123 -8.56 16.65 1.65
C GLU A 123 -8.93 15.26 2.18
N LEU A 124 -7.98 14.64 2.86
CA LEU A 124 -8.13 13.41 3.63
C LEU A 124 -8.02 13.76 5.11
N GLU A 125 -8.98 13.30 5.89
CA GLU A 125 -9.07 13.54 7.33
C GLU A 125 -9.18 12.22 8.09
N HIS A 126 -8.63 12.18 9.30
CA HIS A 126 -8.94 11.14 10.26
C HIS A 126 -10.22 11.53 11.02
N LEU A 127 -11.11 10.57 11.16
CA LEU A 127 -12.35 10.68 11.93
C LEU A 127 -12.23 9.86 13.21
N ASP A 128 -12.21 10.52 14.35
CA ASP A 128 -12.24 9.84 15.64
C ASP A 128 -13.69 9.48 16.01
N THR A 129 -14.05 8.24 15.77
CA THR A 129 -15.39 7.71 16.05
C THR A 129 -15.62 7.37 17.52
N SER A 130 -14.61 7.44 18.36
CA SER A 130 -14.74 7.19 19.80
C SER A 130 -15.38 8.37 20.55
N LEU A 131 -15.42 9.56 19.92
CA LEU A 131 -15.96 10.79 20.48
C LEU A 131 -17.26 11.21 19.76
N SER A 132 -18.12 11.95 20.47
CA SER A 132 -19.34 12.51 19.90
C SER A 132 -19.48 14.00 20.27
N PRO A 133 -19.53 14.95 19.30
CA PRO A 133 -19.34 14.69 17.88
C PRO A 133 -17.92 14.23 17.55
N SER A 134 -17.79 13.40 16.54
CA SER A 134 -16.51 12.88 16.09
C SER A 134 -15.65 14.00 15.50
N PRO A 135 -14.47 14.30 16.08
CA PRO A 135 -13.59 15.32 15.53
C PRO A 135 -12.95 14.85 14.22
N HIS A 136 -12.81 15.79 13.30
CA HIS A 136 -12.11 15.61 12.04
C HIS A 136 -10.70 16.19 12.13
N THR A 137 -9.73 15.42 11.75
CA THR A 137 -8.34 15.79 11.85
C THR A 137 -7.66 15.69 10.49
N PRO A 138 -7.10 16.77 9.92
CA PRO A 138 -6.49 16.73 8.60
C PRO A 138 -5.29 15.78 8.59
N LEU A 139 -5.17 14.98 7.53
CA LEU A 139 -4.04 14.12 7.23
C LEU A 139 -3.29 14.59 6.00
N MET A 140 -4.02 14.80 4.90
CA MET A 140 -3.44 15.15 3.61
C MET A 140 -4.36 16.06 2.82
N LYS A 141 -3.76 17.02 2.13
CA LYS A 141 -4.42 17.88 1.16
C LYS A 141 -3.68 17.84 -0.16
N ILE A 142 -4.39 17.56 -1.24
CA ILE A 142 -3.81 17.53 -2.59
C ILE A 142 -4.59 18.45 -3.51
N THR A 143 -3.89 19.40 -4.13
CA THR A 143 -4.41 20.26 -5.19
C THR A 143 -3.96 19.70 -6.55
N ARG A 144 -4.91 19.57 -7.47
CA ARG A 144 -4.70 19.08 -8.82
C ARG A 144 -3.80 20.00 -9.63
N PRO A 145 -2.80 19.49 -10.40
CA PRO A 145 -2.07 20.25 -11.38
C PRO A 145 -3.01 20.82 -12.46
N SER A 146 -2.61 21.92 -13.08
CA SER A 146 -3.32 22.44 -14.25
C SER A 146 -3.03 21.60 -15.50
N VAL A 147 -3.84 21.76 -16.54
CA VAL A 147 -3.58 21.14 -17.85
C VAL A 147 -2.23 21.61 -18.42
N ALA A 148 -1.86 22.88 -18.19
CA ALA A 148 -0.59 23.41 -18.63
C ALA A 148 0.59 22.68 -17.98
N ASN A 149 0.55 22.48 -16.64
CA ASN A 149 1.58 21.71 -15.94
C ASN A 149 1.78 20.31 -16.54
N PHE A 150 0.71 19.59 -16.86
CA PHE A 150 0.81 18.26 -17.47
C PHE A 150 1.39 18.33 -18.90
N MET A 151 0.98 19.32 -19.70
CA MET A 151 1.51 19.49 -21.07
C MET A 151 3.00 19.77 -21.07
N GLU A 152 3.48 20.61 -20.16
CA GLU A 152 4.90 20.92 -20.01
C GLU A 152 5.72 19.70 -19.58
N GLN A 153 5.18 18.86 -18.71
CA GLN A 153 5.86 17.65 -18.22
C GLN A 153 5.95 16.52 -19.24
N LEU A 154 5.29 16.59 -20.40
CA LEU A 154 5.45 15.61 -21.46
C LEU A 154 6.90 15.44 -21.93
N VAL A 155 7.71 16.48 -21.81
CA VAL A 155 9.14 16.44 -22.15
C VAL A 155 9.92 15.39 -21.35
N PHE A 156 9.53 15.12 -20.11
CA PHE A 156 10.18 14.08 -19.31
C PHE A 156 9.83 12.69 -19.80
N LEU A 157 8.59 12.46 -20.21
CA LEU A 157 8.18 11.18 -20.74
C LEU A 157 8.91 10.84 -22.05
N ASP A 158 9.15 11.85 -22.87
CA ASP A 158 9.95 11.72 -24.09
C ASP A 158 11.41 11.39 -23.75
N ARG A 159 12.05 12.19 -22.91
CA ARG A 159 13.46 11.97 -22.51
C ARG A 159 13.70 10.65 -21.81
N TYR A 160 12.76 10.22 -20.97
CA TYR A 160 12.86 8.94 -20.25
C TYR A 160 12.54 7.73 -21.11
N ALA A 161 11.92 7.90 -22.29
CA ALA A 161 11.60 6.80 -23.19
C ALA A 161 12.85 6.03 -23.64
N ASP A 162 14.01 6.71 -23.74
CA ASP A 162 15.27 6.06 -24.10
C ASP A 162 15.74 5.01 -23.08
N LEU A 163 15.27 5.09 -21.83
CA LEU A 163 15.60 4.13 -20.77
C LEU A 163 14.72 2.86 -20.79
N ARG A 164 13.70 2.81 -21.65
CA ARG A 164 12.72 1.70 -21.66
C ARG A 164 13.36 0.35 -21.91
N GLY A 165 14.32 0.29 -22.84
CA GLY A 165 15.05 -0.94 -23.16
C GLY A 165 15.75 -1.52 -21.94
N ASP A 166 16.49 -0.70 -21.23
CA ASP A 166 17.31 -1.10 -20.07
C ASP A 166 16.46 -1.46 -18.84
N ARG A 167 15.26 -0.86 -18.71
CA ARG A 167 14.40 -1.03 -17.55
C ARG A 167 13.15 -1.90 -17.78
N ALA A 168 13.00 -2.46 -18.97
CA ALA A 168 11.78 -3.17 -19.36
C ALA A 168 11.41 -4.28 -18.37
N THR A 169 12.33 -5.18 -18.05
CA THR A 169 12.10 -6.31 -17.15
C THR A 169 11.70 -5.83 -15.75
N GLU A 170 12.38 -4.81 -15.23
CA GLU A 170 12.09 -4.22 -13.94
C GLU A 170 10.69 -3.58 -13.93
N ILE A 171 10.38 -2.77 -14.93
CA ILE A 171 9.09 -2.11 -15.09
C ILE A 171 7.94 -3.13 -15.14
N MET A 172 8.10 -4.17 -15.96
CA MET A 172 7.09 -5.23 -16.11
C MET A 172 6.88 -5.99 -14.80
N THR A 173 7.96 -6.33 -14.10
CA THR A 173 7.86 -7.05 -12.83
C THR A 173 7.20 -6.20 -11.75
N GLN A 174 7.49 -4.90 -11.72
CA GLN A 174 6.90 -3.95 -10.77
C GLN A 174 5.39 -3.72 -10.98
N THR A 175 4.81 -4.09 -12.11
CA THR A 175 3.35 -4.03 -12.29
C THR A 175 2.60 -4.93 -11.32
N GLY A 176 3.23 -5.98 -10.82
CA GLY A 176 2.71 -6.87 -9.78
C GLY A 176 2.96 -6.41 -8.34
N GLY A 177 3.56 -5.21 -8.16
CA GLY A 177 3.87 -4.65 -6.84
C GLY A 177 5.36 -4.70 -6.48
N ALA A 178 5.73 -3.97 -5.43
CA ALA A 178 7.13 -3.74 -5.05
C ALA A 178 7.62 -4.62 -3.87
N VAL A 179 6.79 -5.45 -3.27
CA VAL A 179 7.14 -6.22 -2.05
C VAL A 179 8.36 -7.13 -2.27
N ALA A 180 8.44 -7.79 -3.44
CA ALA A 180 9.58 -8.63 -3.78
C ALA A 180 10.90 -7.83 -3.84
N PHE A 181 10.83 -6.59 -4.30
CA PHE A 181 11.99 -5.69 -4.33
C PHE A 181 12.38 -5.19 -2.93
N LEU A 182 11.40 -4.91 -2.06
CA LEU A 182 11.66 -4.64 -0.63
C LEU A 182 12.34 -5.85 0.02
N GLY A 183 11.96 -7.07 -0.36
CA GLY A 183 12.57 -8.31 0.07
C GLY A 183 14.05 -8.47 -0.32
N SER A 184 14.56 -7.69 -1.29
CA SER A 184 15.98 -7.67 -1.62
C SER A 184 16.83 -6.82 -0.65
N ILE A 185 16.18 -5.98 0.15
CA ILE A 185 16.83 -5.11 1.15
C ILE A 185 16.65 -5.67 2.56
N ALA A 186 15.44 -6.10 2.88
CA ALA A 186 15.10 -6.76 4.12
C ALA A 186 14.63 -8.19 3.81
N TYR A 187 15.17 -9.19 4.51
CA TYR A 187 14.86 -10.59 4.21
C TYR A 187 13.40 -10.92 4.54
N LEU A 188 12.51 -10.70 3.57
CA LEU A 188 11.09 -11.02 3.66
C LEU A 188 10.82 -12.44 3.14
N SER A 189 10.15 -13.26 3.94
CA SER A 189 9.81 -14.63 3.59
C SER A 189 8.48 -15.05 4.22
N PRO A 190 7.58 -15.71 3.46
CA PRO A 190 6.32 -16.20 4.02
C PRO A 190 6.48 -17.12 5.23
N SER A 191 7.56 -17.87 5.32
CA SER A 191 7.82 -18.78 6.43
C SER A 191 8.50 -18.13 7.63
N ARG A 192 9.20 -17.00 7.43
CA ARG A 192 9.99 -16.34 8.46
C ARG A 192 9.38 -15.04 8.96
N THR A 193 8.75 -14.29 8.05
CA THR A 193 8.20 -12.96 8.34
C THR A 193 6.76 -12.83 7.85
N PRO A 194 5.85 -13.78 8.18
CA PRO A 194 4.47 -13.77 7.70
C PRO A 194 3.69 -12.54 8.17
N TYR A 195 3.85 -12.10 9.41
CA TYR A 195 3.15 -10.94 9.94
C TYR A 195 3.70 -9.61 9.39
N THR A 196 5.01 -9.53 9.12
CA THR A 196 5.58 -8.39 8.38
C THR A 196 4.96 -8.28 6.99
N LEU A 197 4.78 -9.41 6.29
CA LEU A 197 4.12 -9.42 4.98
C LEU A 197 2.63 -9.05 5.09
N GLU A 198 1.91 -9.50 6.13
CA GLU A 198 0.52 -9.08 6.39
C GLU A 198 0.44 -7.58 6.68
N LEU A 199 1.39 -7.04 7.45
CA LEU A 199 1.48 -5.62 7.78
C LEU A 199 1.69 -4.76 6.50
N LEU A 200 2.64 -5.16 5.65
CA LEU A 200 2.88 -4.50 4.36
C LEU A 200 1.67 -4.62 3.43
N ALA A 201 1.00 -5.77 3.42
CA ALA A 201 -0.21 -5.96 2.64
C ALA A 201 -1.36 -5.05 3.09
N ALA A 202 -1.55 -4.87 4.40
CA ALA A 202 -2.54 -3.93 4.94
C ALA A 202 -2.20 -2.49 4.57
N ALA A 203 -0.91 -2.11 4.64
CA ALA A 203 -0.44 -0.79 4.21
C ALA A 203 -0.72 -0.53 2.71
N ILE A 204 -0.41 -1.49 1.83
CA ILE A 204 -0.66 -1.38 0.39
C ILE A 204 -2.17 -1.26 0.10
N ARG A 205 -3.02 -2.05 0.75
CA ARG A 205 -4.47 -1.94 0.57
C ARG A 205 -5.01 -0.57 1.00
N LEU A 206 -4.53 -0.05 2.14
CA LEU A 206 -4.88 1.29 2.58
C LEU A 206 -4.44 2.35 1.55
N ALA A 207 -3.20 2.26 1.07
CA ALA A 207 -2.70 3.16 0.02
C ALA A 207 -3.61 3.13 -1.21
N ASN A 208 -3.96 1.93 -1.66
CA ASN A 208 -4.83 1.72 -2.82
C ASN A 208 -6.22 2.34 -2.64
N PHE A 209 -6.91 2.09 -1.53
CA PHE A 209 -8.21 2.69 -1.25
C PHE A 209 -8.15 4.22 -1.29
N VAL A 210 -7.12 4.79 -0.66
CA VAL A 210 -6.97 6.24 -0.56
C VAL A 210 -6.61 6.85 -1.93
N GLU A 211 -5.61 6.31 -2.62
CA GLU A 211 -5.17 6.86 -3.90
C GLU A 211 -6.25 6.79 -4.98
N MET A 212 -7.02 5.68 -5.02
CA MET A 212 -8.14 5.54 -5.96
C MET A 212 -9.23 6.56 -5.68
N ARG A 213 -9.46 6.89 -4.42
CA ARG A 213 -10.40 7.93 -4.04
C ARG A 213 -9.92 9.32 -4.47
N PHE A 214 -8.61 9.62 -4.34
CA PHE A 214 -7.99 10.83 -4.88
C PHE A 214 -8.06 10.87 -6.41
N LYS A 215 -7.67 9.79 -7.09
CA LYS A 215 -7.72 9.70 -8.56
C LYS A 215 -9.11 9.96 -9.12
N HIS A 216 -10.13 9.39 -8.48
CA HIS A 216 -11.53 9.61 -8.88
C HIS A 216 -11.94 11.07 -8.69
N ALA A 217 -11.60 11.67 -7.54
CA ALA A 217 -12.01 13.04 -7.23
C ALA A 217 -11.31 14.09 -8.10
N LEU A 218 -10.00 13.92 -8.32
CA LEU A 218 -9.18 14.89 -9.05
C LEU A 218 -9.22 14.69 -10.57
N ALA A 219 -9.64 13.52 -11.05
CA ALA A 219 -9.98 13.20 -12.43
C ALA A 219 -8.93 13.63 -13.48
N CYS A 220 -7.63 13.42 -13.17
CA CYS A 220 -6.54 13.76 -14.08
C CYS A 220 -6.37 12.72 -15.20
N ARG A 221 -6.17 13.18 -16.42
CA ARG A 221 -5.97 12.32 -17.58
C ARG A 221 -4.59 11.64 -17.57
N ARG A 222 -4.47 10.54 -18.29
CA ARG A 222 -3.20 9.87 -18.56
C ARG A 222 -2.38 10.61 -19.62
N ALA A 223 -1.07 10.39 -19.62
CA ALA A 223 -0.15 11.09 -20.51
C ALA A 223 -0.46 10.85 -22.00
N ASN A 224 -0.86 9.65 -22.39
CA ASN A 224 -1.25 9.32 -23.76
C ASN A 224 -2.58 9.97 -24.21
N GLU A 225 -3.38 10.50 -23.27
CA GLU A 225 -4.55 11.31 -23.59
C GLU A 225 -4.20 12.78 -23.88
N TYR A 226 -3.01 13.23 -23.47
CA TYR A 226 -2.46 14.54 -23.83
C TYR A 226 -1.66 14.46 -25.14
N SER A 227 -0.89 13.39 -25.34
CA SER A 227 -0.15 13.16 -26.56
C SER A 227 -0.06 11.68 -26.91
N PRO A 228 -0.57 11.24 -28.07
CA PRO A 228 -0.43 9.86 -28.51
C PRO A 228 1.02 9.46 -28.82
N GLN A 229 1.94 10.42 -28.92
CA GLN A 229 3.38 10.14 -29.13
C GLN A 229 4.04 9.55 -27.88
N VAL A 230 3.44 9.66 -26.71
CA VAL A 230 3.94 9.04 -25.47
C VAL A 230 4.08 7.51 -25.60
N GLN A 231 3.13 6.87 -26.27
CA GLN A 231 3.14 5.42 -26.55
C GLN A 231 3.64 4.60 -25.35
N PRO A 232 2.87 4.48 -24.25
CA PRO A 232 3.31 3.77 -23.06
C PRO A 232 3.76 2.33 -23.38
N MET A 233 4.85 1.88 -22.77
CA MET A 233 5.38 0.53 -22.97
C MET A 233 4.61 -0.57 -22.23
N ILE A 234 3.67 -0.19 -21.37
CA ILE A 234 2.75 -1.08 -20.65
C ILE A 234 1.32 -0.60 -20.88
N LEU A 235 0.34 -1.47 -20.65
CA LEU A 235 -1.06 -1.08 -20.77
C LEU A 235 -1.36 0.08 -19.83
N THR A 236 -1.98 1.13 -20.38
CA THR A 236 -2.41 2.29 -19.59
C THR A 236 -3.51 1.87 -18.63
N PRO A 237 -3.32 2.07 -17.32
CA PRO A 237 -4.35 1.74 -16.34
C PRO A 237 -5.65 2.52 -16.57
N GLY A 238 -6.80 1.86 -16.38
CA GLY A 238 -8.15 2.41 -16.63
C GLY A 238 -8.64 3.45 -15.60
N HIS A 239 -7.74 4.12 -14.89
CA HIS A 239 -8.04 5.14 -13.89
C HIS A 239 -7.12 6.37 -14.04
N GLY A 240 -7.46 7.50 -13.42
CA GLY A 240 -6.70 8.75 -13.51
C GLY A 240 -5.21 8.60 -13.17
N SER A 241 -4.38 9.53 -13.66
CA SER A 241 -2.93 9.46 -13.44
C SER A 241 -2.52 9.93 -12.04
N PHE A 242 -3.12 10.98 -11.53
CA PHE A 242 -2.68 11.73 -10.36
C PHE A 242 -3.50 11.42 -9.09
N PRO A 243 -2.84 11.18 -7.93
CA PRO A 243 -1.42 10.91 -7.72
C PRO A 243 -0.99 9.53 -8.24
N SER A 244 0.34 9.25 -8.34
CA SER A 244 0.83 7.93 -8.75
C SER A 244 0.59 6.85 -7.70
N GLY A 245 -0.11 5.76 -8.08
CA GLY A 245 -0.37 4.63 -7.20
C GLY A 245 0.89 3.92 -6.76
N HIS A 246 1.73 3.50 -7.71
CA HIS A 246 3.00 2.84 -7.38
C HIS A 246 3.92 3.68 -6.48
N ALA A 247 3.94 5.01 -6.65
CA ALA A 247 4.67 5.88 -5.74
C ALA A 247 4.04 5.85 -4.34
N THR A 248 2.71 6.00 -4.23
CA THR A 248 2.01 5.97 -2.93
C THR A 248 2.24 4.65 -2.20
N GLU A 249 1.98 3.53 -2.87
CA GLU A 249 2.12 2.18 -2.29
C GLU A 249 3.55 1.88 -1.86
N THR A 250 4.54 2.23 -2.71
CA THR A 250 5.93 1.86 -2.43
C THR A 250 6.57 2.76 -1.37
N PHE A 251 6.32 4.07 -1.37
CA PHE A 251 6.80 4.96 -0.32
C PHE A 251 6.14 4.66 1.03
N MET A 252 4.84 4.34 1.04
CA MET A 252 4.16 3.90 2.25
C MET A 252 4.78 2.60 2.80
N SER A 253 4.94 1.58 1.95
CA SER A 253 5.52 0.30 2.35
C SER A 253 6.97 0.43 2.82
N ALA A 254 7.76 1.25 2.13
CA ALA A 254 9.15 1.52 2.50
C ALA A 254 9.23 2.19 3.89
N LEU A 255 8.34 3.15 4.18
CA LEU A 255 8.30 3.81 5.49
C LEU A 255 7.84 2.86 6.60
N VAL A 256 6.78 2.08 6.35
CA VAL A 256 6.28 1.10 7.34
C VAL A 256 7.35 0.08 7.67
N LEU A 257 8.01 -0.48 6.66
CA LEU A 257 9.11 -1.42 6.84
C LEU A 257 10.30 -0.78 7.57
N LEU A 258 10.66 0.46 7.21
CA LEU A 258 11.71 1.21 7.90
C LEU A 258 11.39 1.36 9.39
N ARG A 259 10.18 1.76 9.74
CA ARG A 259 9.77 1.92 11.14
C ARG A 259 9.73 0.60 11.90
N LEU A 260 9.32 -0.48 11.23
CA LEU A 260 9.37 -1.81 11.82
C LEU A 260 10.81 -2.24 12.12
N LEU A 261 11.71 -2.12 11.14
CA LEU A 261 13.12 -2.51 11.28
C LEU A 261 13.89 -1.66 12.30
N GLN A 262 13.46 -0.43 12.57
CA GLN A 262 14.02 0.39 13.64
C GLN A 262 13.77 -0.19 15.04
N ASN A 263 12.83 -1.12 15.20
CA ASN A 263 12.57 -1.87 16.43
C ASN A 263 13.30 -3.22 16.47
N SER A 264 14.08 -3.54 15.43
CA SER A 264 14.79 -4.83 15.34
C SER A 264 15.96 -4.92 16.32
N THR A 265 16.15 -6.09 16.88
CA THR A 265 17.38 -6.46 17.63
C THR A 265 18.40 -7.22 16.77
N ILE A 266 18.05 -7.52 15.52
CA ILE A 266 18.88 -8.30 14.60
C ILE A 266 19.80 -7.37 13.79
N SER A 267 21.09 -7.70 13.74
CA SER A 267 22.03 -7.04 12.82
C SER A 267 21.66 -7.33 11.34
N PRO A 268 21.78 -6.36 10.42
CA PRO A 268 22.37 -5.02 10.59
C PRO A 268 21.37 -3.96 11.10
N TYR A 269 20.09 -4.28 11.23
CA TYR A 269 19.03 -3.30 11.52
C TYR A 269 19.15 -2.68 12.91
N SER A 270 19.64 -3.46 13.88
CA SER A 270 19.87 -3.01 15.26
C SER A 270 21.11 -2.13 15.42
N VAL A 271 21.96 -2.00 14.39
CA VAL A 271 23.21 -1.24 14.45
C VAL A 271 22.96 0.21 13.99
N PRO A 272 23.05 1.21 14.89
CA PRO A 272 22.73 2.61 14.52
C PRO A 272 23.60 3.15 13.39
N ALA A 273 24.86 2.73 13.29
CA ALA A 273 25.78 3.15 12.21
C ALA A 273 25.32 2.64 10.83
N ASP A 274 24.63 1.51 10.77
CA ASP A 274 24.17 0.91 9.52
C ASP A 274 22.77 1.40 9.12
N GLN A 275 22.04 2.05 10.03
CA GLN A 275 20.66 2.49 9.79
C GLN A 275 20.54 3.40 8.57
N ALA A 276 21.45 4.36 8.39
CA ALA A 276 21.42 5.24 7.23
C ALA A 276 21.61 4.47 5.91
N SER A 277 22.34 3.37 5.91
CA SER A 277 22.60 2.53 4.73
C SER A 277 21.32 1.81 4.26
N TRP A 278 20.77 0.92 5.08
CA TRP A 278 19.62 0.11 4.67
C TRP A 278 18.31 0.95 4.53
N ALA A 279 18.10 1.93 5.41
CA ALA A 279 16.93 2.80 5.34
C ALA A 279 16.95 3.67 4.06
N LEU A 280 18.13 4.17 3.68
CA LEU A 280 18.30 4.91 2.44
C LEU A 280 18.01 4.03 1.21
N GLN A 281 18.37 2.74 1.24
CA GLN A 281 18.05 1.82 0.15
C GLN A 281 16.54 1.62 -0.03
N LEU A 282 15.77 1.56 1.07
CA LEU A 282 14.29 1.49 1.00
C LEU A 282 13.71 2.70 0.26
N MET A 283 14.17 3.91 0.59
CA MET A 283 13.69 5.15 -0.06
C MET A 283 14.14 5.24 -1.53
N ARG A 284 15.38 4.86 -1.83
CA ARG A 284 15.88 4.80 -3.21
C ARG A 284 15.12 3.79 -4.07
N LEU A 285 14.75 2.66 -3.49
CA LEU A 285 13.89 1.69 -4.17
C LEU A 285 12.51 2.29 -4.48
N ALA A 286 11.88 2.93 -3.50
CA ALA A 286 10.58 3.59 -3.71
C ALA A 286 10.65 4.66 -4.81
N SER A 287 11.71 5.48 -4.80
CA SER A 287 11.97 6.46 -5.85
C SER A 287 12.14 5.79 -7.22
N ARG A 288 12.93 4.70 -7.29
CA ARG A 288 13.15 3.98 -8.54
C ARG A 288 11.86 3.40 -9.12
N VAL A 289 11.00 2.83 -8.29
CA VAL A 289 9.67 2.33 -8.71
C VAL A 289 8.81 3.48 -9.25
N ALA A 290 8.79 4.62 -8.56
CA ALA A 290 8.04 5.81 -8.99
C ALA A 290 8.56 6.34 -10.34
N MET A 291 9.87 6.52 -10.49
CA MET A 291 10.50 6.98 -11.75
C MET A 291 10.25 6.00 -12.90
N ASN A 292 10.24 4.71 -12.64
CA ASN A 292 9.95 3.70 -13.65
C ASN A 292 8.55 3.83 -14.26
N ARG A 293 7.61 4.49 -13.58
CA ARG A 293 6.29 4.79 -14.14
C ARG A 293 6.36 5.94 -15.15
N THR A 294 7.27 6.90 -14.95
CA THR A 294 7.56 7.95 -15.96
C THR A 294 8.27 7.35 -17.16
N VAL A 295 9.28 6.51 -16.96
CA VAL A 295 9.96 5.73 -18.03
C VAL A 295 8.95 4.93 -18.85
N ALA A 296 8.01 4.27 -18.16
CA ALA A 296 6.96 3.47 -18.80
C ALA A 296 5.96 4.32 -19.61
N GLY A 297 5.91 5.64 -19.41
CA GLY A 297 5.00 6.55 -20.11
C GLY A 297 3.59 6.61 -19.51
N VAL A 298 3.39 6.15 -18.28
CA VAL A 298 2.05 6.09 -17.62
C VAL A 298 1.83 7.11 -16.54
N HIS A 299 2.89 7.80 -16.07
CA HIS A 299 2.84 8.84 -15.04
C HIS A 299 3.78 9.99 -15.33
N PHE A 300 3.41 11.17 -14.87
CA PHE A 300 4.25 12.37 -14.89
C PHE A 300 5.10 12.46 -13.60
N PRO A 301 6.21 13.23 -13.61
CA PRO A 301 6.98 13.54 -12.39
C PRO A 301 6.12 14.09 -11.25
N VAL A 302 5.18 14.98 -11.53
CA VAL A 302 4.26 15.55 -10.53
C VAL A 302 3.35 14.48 -9.90
N ASP A 303 2.93 13.46 -10.67
CA ASP A 303 2.16 12.33 -10.16
C ASP A 303 2.99 11.55 -9.12
N SER A 304 4.28 11.34 -9.41
CA SER A 304 5.21 10.62 -8.55
C SER A 304 5.52 11.41 -7.27
N ALA A 305 5.68 12.73 -7.38
CA ALA A 305 5.88 13.60 -6.22
C ALA A 305 4.67 13.62 -5.29
N ALA A 306 3.47 13.81 -5.83
CA ALA A 306 2.23 13.76 -5.04
C ALA A 306 2.03 12.37 -4.40
N GLY A 307 2.31 11.30 -5.15
CA GLY A 307 2.24 9.93 -4.66
C GLY A 307 3.23 9.66 -3.53
N ALA A 308 4.46 10.16 -3.63
CA ALA A 308 5.46 10.03 -2.57
C ALA A 308 5.04 10.75 -1.29
N VAL A 309 4.54 11.98 -1.39
CA VAL A 309 4.03 12.74 -0.22
C VAL A 309 2.84 12.02 0.42
N LEU A 310 1.90 11.55 -0.40
CA LEU A 310 0.74 10.79 0.08
C LEU A 310 1.18 9.49 0.76
N GLY A 311 2.08 8.72 0.14
CA GLY A 311 2.57 7.46 0.68
C GLY A 311 3.30 7.61 2.01
N MET A 312 4.17 8.63 2.13
CA MET A 312 4.85 8.95 3.39
C MET A 312 3.87 9.38 4.49
N THR A 313 2.86 10.17 4.13
CA THR A 313 1.81 10.61 5.06
C THR A 313 1.00 9.42 5.58
N LEU A 314 0.54 8.56 4.67
CA LEU A 314 -0.22 7.37 5.02
C LEU A 314 0.63 6.37 5.82
N GLY A 315 1.91 6.22 5.46
CA GLY A 315 2.83 5.35 6.20
C GLY A 315 3.02 5.82 7.64
N GLN A 316 3.22 7.11 7.86
CA GLN A 316 3.31 7.68 9.21
C GLN A 316 1.99 7.51 9.98
N TYR A 317 0.86 7.81 9.34
CA TYR A 317 -0.46 7.61 9.94
C TYR A 317 -0.69 6.14 10.34
N PHE A 318 -0.38 5.20 9.44
CA PHE A 318 -0.53 3.77 9.69
C PHE A 318 0.32 3.30 10.88
N VAL A 319 1.60 3.68 10.90
CA VAL A 319 2.50 3.35 12.03
C VAL A 319 1.98 3.93 13.34
N ASN A 320 1.52 5.18 13.34
CA ASN A 320 0.96 5.81 14.54
C ASN A 320 -0.28 5.06 15.07
N ARG A 321 -1.15 4.59 14.17
CA ARG A 321 -2.31 3.75 14.53
C ARG A 321 -1.89 2.42 15.16
N CYS A 322 -0.76 1.85 14.68
CA CYS A 322 -0.21 0.60 15.20
C CYS A 322 0.56 0.75 16.52
N THR A 323 1.16 1.93 16.78
CA THR A 323 2.11 2.13 17.90
C THR A 323 1.59 3.07 18.99
N GLN A 324 0.35 3.50 18.88
CA GLN A 324 -0.29 4.46 19.81
C GLN A 324 0.44 5.81 19.91
N VAL A 325 1.22 6.17 18.90
CA VAL A 325 1.86 7.48 18.82
C VAL A 325 0.81 8.51 18.40
N THR A 326 0.59 9.51 19.23
CA THR A 326 -0.50 10.49 19.06
C THR A 326 -0.11 11.70 18.21
N SER A 327 1.16 11.87 17.88
CA SER A 327 1.63 13.02 17.11
C SER A 327 1.89 12.65 15.66
N TYR A 328 1.31 13.41 14.75
CA TYR A 328 1.63 13.30 13.33
C TYR A 328 1.61 14.67 12.65
N ASN A 329 2.20 14.74 11.47
CA ASN A 329 2.17 15.91 10.62
C ASN A 329 1.15 15.69 9.49
N ALA A 330 0.24 16.64 9.31
CA ALA A 330 -0.61 16.71 8.14
C ALA A 330 0.10 17.50 7.03
N TRP A 331 -0.01 17.02 5.80
CA TRP A 331 0.72 17.57 4.68
C TRP A 331 -0.20 18.08 3.57
N ALA A 332 0.24 19.14 2.88
CA ALA A 332 -0.37 19.57 1.64
C ALA A 332 0.63 19.48 0.49
N PHE A 333 0.14 18.99 -0.65
CA PHE A 333 0.83 19.02 -1.92
C PHE A 333 0.04 19.87 -2.90
N ASP A 334 0.68 20.91 -3.43
CA ASP A 334 0.08 21.77 -4.46
C ASP A 334 0.67 21.44 -5.83
N GLY A 335 -0.10 20.70 -6.63
CA GLY A 335 0.31 20.31 -7.98
C GLY A 335 0.43 21.50 -8.94
N THR A 336 -0.23 22.63 -8.65
CA THR A 336 -0.12 23.84 -9.48
C THR A 336 1.19 24.59 -9.26
N ALA A 337 1.82 24.39 -8.10
CA ALA A 337 3.09 24.98 -7.72
C ALA A 337 4.29 24.05 -7.98
N PHE A 338 4.04 22.84 -8.51
CA PHE A 338 5.14 21.94 -8.89
C PHE A 338 5.96 22.57 -10.01
N PRO A 339 7.32 22.55 -9.95
CA PRO A 339 8.18 23.26 -10.87
C PRO A 339 7.92 22.93 -12.34
N GLU A 340 8.05 23.91 -13.17
CA GLU A 340 8.02 23.73 -14.62
C GLU A 340 9.33 23.10 -15.10
N PRO A 341 9.27 22.26 -16.15
CA PRO A 341 10.47 21.77 -16.81
C PRO A 341 11.32 22.93 -17.32
N SER A 342 12.47 23.15 -16.72
CA SER A 342 13.38 24.21 -17.10
C SER A 342 14.75 23.62 -17.43
N GLY A 343 15.22 23.86 -18.66
CA GLY A 343 16.60 23.55 -19.02
C GLY A 343 17.66 24.48 -18.37
N ALA A 344 17.20 25.51 -17.66
CA ALA A 344 18.05 26.52 -17.06
C ALA A 344 18.20 26.36 -15.53
N LEU A 345 17.32 25.61 -14.88
CA LEU A 345 17.37 25.39 -13.43
C LEU A 345 17.99 24.04 -13.11
N PRO A 346 18.93 24.00 -12.14
CA PRO A 346 19.49 22.74 -11.70
C PRO A 346 18.46 21.93 -10.86
N PRO A 347 18.62 20.60 -10.76
CA PRO A 347 17.85 19.81 -9.80
C PRO A 347 17.92 20.43 -8.38
N PRO A 348 16.86 20.37 -7.60
CA PRO A 348 15.56 19.72 -7.82
C PRO A 348 14.47 20.62 -8.42
N ASN A 349 14.80 21.77 -9.00
CA ASN A 349 13.86 22.79 -9.45
C ASN A 349 13.60 22.74 -10.97
N ASP A 350 14.02 21.70 -11.64
CA ASP A 350 13.88 21.51 -13.09
C ASP A 350 12.56 20.85 -13.50
N GLY A 351 11.65 20.61 -12.56
CA GLY A 351 10.34 20.00 -12.79
C GLY A 351 10.32 18.47 -12.82
N ASP A 352 11.47 17.81 -12.59
CA ASP A 352 11.55 16.36 -12.45
C ASP A 352 11.26 15.90 -11.02
N PHE A 353 11.17 14.59 -10.83
CA PHE A 353 10.90 13.99 -9.54
C PHE A 353 12.18 13.62 -8.79
N TYR A 354 12.40 14.28 -7.66
CA TYR A 354 13.48 14.00 -6.72
C TYR A 354 12.91 13.75 -5.33
N TRP A 355 12.98 12.52 -4.84
CA TRP A 355 12.40 12.17 -3.54
C TRP A 355 13.09 12.88 -2.37
N ASP A 356 14.40 13.10 -2.44
CA ASP A 356 15.21 13.80 -1.45
C ASP A 356 14.95 15.33 -1.42
N ALA A 357 14.36 15.86 -2.48
CA ALA A 357 13.82 17.21 -2.48
C ALA A 357 12.49 17.32 -1.75
N LEU A 358 11.75 16.20 -1.60
CA LEU A 358 10.49 16.18 -0.88
C LEU A 358 10.69 16.02 0.63
N PHE A 359 11.66 15.22 1.05
CA PHE A 359 11.85 14.87 2.45
C PHE A 359 13.32 14.88 2.84
N ASN A 360 13.63 15.57 3.94
CA ASN A 360 14.94 15.46 4.57
C ASN A 360 15.01 14.13 5.35
N PHE A 361 15.78 13.20 4.84
CA PHE A 361 16.02 11.92 5.50
C PHE A 361 17.18 12.06 6.52
N PRO A 362 17.12 11.46 7.73
CA PRO A 362 16.12 10.49 8.20
C PRO A 362 14.88 11.09 8.89
N ASN A 363 14.83 12.41 9.07
CA ASN A 363 13.79 13.06 9.88
C ASN A 363 12.43 13.17 9.17
N GLN A 364 12.36 12.85 7.88
CA GLN A 364 11.15 12.91 7.06
C GLN A 364 10.47 14.29 7.11
N ILE A 365 11.28 15.34 7.20
CA ILE A 365 10.82 16.70 7.16
C ILE A 365 10.70 17.11 5.68
N PRO A 366 9.53 17.48 5.19
CA PRO A 366 9.35 17.94 3.83
C PRO A 366 10.17 19.20 3.57
N THR A 367 10.73 19.32 2.39
CA THR A 367 11.63 20.41 2.07
C THR A 367 11.09 21.37 1.01
N ALA A 368 10.55 20.88 -0.11
CA ALA A 368 10.27 21.73 -1.25
C ALA A 368 8.78 21.84 -1.66
N TYR A 369 8.08 20.71 -1.84
CA TYR A 369 6.77 20.72 -2.49
C TYR A 369 5.61 20.36 -1.58
N ALA A 370 5.91 19.98 -0.35
CA ALA A 370 4.92 19.69 0.66
C ALA A 370 4.97 20.75 1.75
N THR A 371 3.82 21.28 2.14
CA THR A 371 3.68 22.20 3.26
C THR A 371 2.90 21.57 4.39
N LEU A 372 3.22 21.96 5.62
CA LEU A 372 2.45 21.52 6.79
C LEU A 372 1.04 22.11 6.77
N VAL A 373 0.04 21.28 7.05
CA VAL A 373 -1.36 21.70 7.20
C VAL A 373 -1.87 21.29 8.55
N GLY A 374 -2.30 22.26 9.33
CA GLY A 374 -2.92 22.00 10.63
C GLY A 374 -1.94 21.92 11.80
N PRO A 375 -2.45 21.59 12.99
CA PRO A 375 -1.65 21.64 14.20
C PRO A 375 -0.53 20.63 14.12
N GLN A 376 0.66 21.19 14.24
CA GLN A 376 1.88 20.43 14.32
C GLN A 376 2.00 19.83 15.70
N ALA A 377 2.67 18.69 15.78
CA ALA A 377 3.15 18.09 17.01
C ALA A 377 2.25 18.26 18.25
N GLY A 378 1.57 17.23 18.61
CA GLY A 378 1.08 17.04 19.97
C GLY A 378 -0.42 17.18 20.19
N ALA A 379 -1.25 17.31 19.15
CA ALA A 379 -2.64 17.67 19.39
C ALA A 379 -3.70 16.70 18.83
N LEU A 380 -3.31 15.61 18.18
CA LEU A 380 -4.35 14.77 17.60
C LEU A 380 -4.22 13.34 18.10
N PRO A 381 -5.16 12.95 18.98
CA PRO A 381 -5.28 11.56 19.34
C PRO A 381 -5.72 10.80 18.09
N VAL A 382 -4.77 10.16 17.45
CA VAL A 382 -5.11 9.00 16.64
C VAL A 382 -5.53 7.96 17.68
N ALA A 383 -6.81 7.65 17.75
CA ALA A 383 -7.27 6.61 18.66
C ALA A 383 -6.43 5.35 18.41
N SER A 384 -5.82 4.83 19.46
CA SER A 384 -5.08 3.58 19.40
C SER A 384 -6.03 2.48 18.93
N ASN A 385 -5.57 1.65 18.04
CA ASN A 385 -6.33 0.49 17.61
C ASN A 385 -5.61 -0.78 18.04
N LEU A 386 -6.15 -1.48 19.00
CA LEU A 386 -5.53 -2.68 19.59
C LEU A 386 -5.34 -3.79 18.56
N ILE A 387 -6.22 -3.89 17.56
CA ILE A 387 -6.12 -4.89 16.48
C ILE A 387 -4.92 -4.58 15.57
N LEU A 388 -4.74 -3.31 15.22
CA LEU A 388 -3.58 -2.87 14.43
C LEU A 388 -2.28 -3.00 15.24
N GLN A 389 -2.31 -2.68 16.53
CA GLN A 389 -1.19 -2.87 17.43
C GLN A 389 -0.81 -4.35 17.53
N TRP A 390 -1.79 -5.24 17.69
CA TRP A 390 -1.53 -6.68 17.72
C TRP A 390 -0.72 -7.14 16.48
N LEU A 391 -1.13 -6.73 15.28
CA LEU A 391 -0.39 -7.10 14.05
C LEU A 391 1.02 -6.51 14.04
N TRP A 392 1.17 -5.27 14.51
CA TRP A 392 2.49 -4.63 14.62
C TRP A 392 3.41 -5.40 15.57
N ASP A 393 2.92 -5.75 16.74
CA ASP A 393 3.69 -6.48 17.76
C ASP A 393 4.10 -7.88 17.27
N GLN A 394 3.20 -8.59 16.55
CA GLN A 394 3.55 -9.84 15.90
C GLN A 394 4.66 -9.64 14.85
N ALA A 395 4.57 -8.59 14.05
CA ALA A 395 5.58 -8.28 13.04
C ALA A 395 6.92 -7.87 13.69
N VAL A 396 6.94 -7.09 14.77
CA VAL A 396 8.17 -6.75 15.52
C VAL A 396 8.84 -8.01 16.08
N ALA A 397 8.07 -8.96 16.60
CA ALA A 397 8.59 -10.19 17.15
C ALA A 397 9.34 -11.06 16.12
N GLU A 398 9.10 -10.89 14.83
CA GLU A 398 9.83 -11.57 13.75
C GLU A 398 11.26 -11.05 13.56
N TRP A 399 11.59 -9.88 14.15
CA TRP A 399 12.86 -9.17 14.00
C TRP A 399 13.63 -9.01 15.32
N THR A 400 13.29 -9.81 16.31
CA THR A 400 13.92 -9.80 17.65
C THR A 400 14.68 -11.07 17.97
#